data_cb29bda6375dacabf9daf71773673848
#
_entry.id   cb29bda6375dacabf9daf71773673848
#
_cell.length_a   1.000
_cell.length_b   1.000
_cell.length_c   1.000
_cell.angle_alpha   90.00
_cell.angle_beta   90.00
_cell.angle_gamma   90.00
#
_symmetry.space_group_name_H-M   'P 1'
#
loop_
_entity.id
_entity.type
_entity.pdbx_description
1 polymer ?
#
loop_
_entity_poly.entity_id
_entity_poly.type
_entity_poly.pdbx_seq_one_letter_code
_entity_poly.pdbx_strand_id
1 'polypeptide(L)'
;MEKRKFNYDYSKTMWMKMFLARPDFKNNRSEVLINFEQALEIIRIVDNITQGITKIIYLVGWQGLGHDDCYPEMEVVNPYLKRDCDATARDSLFWLYEEAEKYNTIISVHGNISDEYAENKSHDEFVSTDAILKNKDGTPAVIEIFNGRNAYKTSYKQYWESGLFEKYFERFLEALPFVKVAGTVHLDNFCIAENLCPRTTCEEQDEARKKILDYIGALGIDVTSEYTYRELPLRADRKHPIKKYYRANGEKIKNSTWKKAPMRTLGRIPAVWWMGNMTIEDCMKTEPSLFSGYLNKKPLNRVFYGSMHGENIWMDNGIEKDKWVPVFIKEFCTMQLPYMYLNRYKRKSYKGNNLFGYTVTFSDGVTTKGADKSITKNGLTLKKGNNVILPLSDDNKTYIAYSEKGYDGKWNMPDAEFKKAKVYNITADGNEYISDITVDNKSISMKLEAGQAVAIVSAE
;
A
#
# COMPACT_ATOMS: atom_id res chain seq x y z
N MET A 1 10.99 21.92 -14.65
CA MET A 1 9.58 21.59 -14.44
C MET A 1 9.28 21.77 -12.96
N GLU A 2 8.20 22.48 -12.61
CA GLU A 2 7.71 22.49 -11.23
C GLU A 2 7.37 21.08 -10.80
N LYS A 3 7.73 20.72 -9.56
CA LYS A 3 7.34 19.44 -8.99
C LYS A 3 5.83 19.40 -8.90
N ARG A 4 5.20 18.38 -9.49
CA ARG A 4 3.77 18.16 -9.34
C ARG A 4 3.41 18.04 -7.86
N LYS A 5 2.36 18.73 -7.45
CA LYS A 5 1.76 18.58 -6.14
C LYS A 5 0.86 17.34 -6.16
N PHE A 6 1.09 16.41 -5.23
CA PHE A 6 0.23 15.25 -5.05
C PHE A 6 -1.06 15.63 -4.32
N ASN A 7 -2.11 14.86 -4.55
CA ASN A 7 -3.41 15.08 -3.91
C ASN A 7 -3.38 14.75 -2.42
N TYR A 8 -2.52 13.81 -2.02
CA TYR A 8 -2.39 13.36 -0.64
C TYR A 8 -0.94 13.40 -0.17
N ASP A 9 -0.76 13.62 1.13
CA ASP A 9 0.52 13.35 1.80
C ASP A 9 0.58 11.86 2.15
N TYR A 10 1.07 11.03 1.24
CA TYR A 10 1.18 9.57 1.42
C TYR A 10 2.11 9.16 2.56
N SER A 11 2.89 10.08 3.10
CA SER A 11 3.70 9.83 4.30
C SER A 11 2.89 9.85 5.59
N LYS A 12 1.74 10.51 5.58
CA LYS A 12 0.86 10.71 6.73
C LYS A 12 -0.51 10.06 6.56
N THR A 13 -0.92 9.79 5.33
CA THR A 13 -2.19 9.14 5.01
C THR A 13 -2.02 7.62 5.12
N MET A 14 -2.87 6.98 5.87
CA MET A 14 -2.94 5.52 5.86
C MET A 14 -3.56 5.06 4.55
N TRP A 15 -2.94 4.12 3.86
CA TRP A 15 -3.47 3.54 2.65
C TRP A 15 -3.33 2.01 2.67
N MET A 16 -4.35 1.33 2.17
CA MET A 16 -4.50 -0.10 2.29
C MET A 16 -5.24 -0.69 1.10
N LYS A 17 -5.11 -1.99 0.91
CA LYS A 17 -5.94 -2.78 0.01
C LYS A 17 -7.03 -3.49 0.80
N MET A 18 -8.21 -3.61 0.20
CA MET A 18 -9.30 -4.47 0.69
C MET A 18 -9.64 -5.48 -0.39
N PHE A 19 -9.46 -6.75 -0.11
CA PHE A 19 -9.66 -7.83 -1.07
C PHE A 19 -11.11 -8.28 -1.04
N LEU A 20 -11.86 -7.98 -2.09
CA LEU A 20 -13.30 -8.23 -2.17
C LEU A 20 -13.64 -9.60 -2.72
N ALA A 21 -13.01 -9.98 -3.84
CA ALA A 21 -13.38 -11.20 -4.55
C ALA A 21 -12.23 -11.74 -5.42
N ARG A 22 -12.28 -13.03 -5.68
CA ARG A 22 -11.43 -13.71 -6.65
C ARG A 22 -12.27 -14.56 -7.61
N PRO A 23 -11.79 -14.78 -8.84
CA PRO A 23 -12.55 -15.54 -9.83
C PRO A 23 -12.49 -17.05 -9.54
N ASP A 24 -13.63 -17.71 -9.72
CA ASP A 24 -13.73 -19.15 -9.87
C ASP A 24 -14.07 -19.43 -11.34
N PHE A 25 -13.05 -19.41 -12.18
CA PHE A 25 -13.19 -19.60 -13.63
C PHE A 25 -13.79 -20.96 -14.00
N LYS A 26 -13.56 -21.98 -13.18
CA LYS A 26 -14.12 -23.32 -13.41
C LYS A 26 -15.64 -23.31 -13.42
N ASN A 27 -16.23 -22.53 -12.54
CA ASN A 27 -17.68 -22.44 -12.37
C ASN A 27 -18.27 -21.14 -12.95
N ASN A 28 -17.46 -20.34 -13.62
CA ASN A 28 -17.80 -19.03 -14.20
C ASN A 28 -18.54 -18.12 -13.18
N ARG A 29 -17.96 -18.01 -11.99
CA ARG A 29 -18.52 -17.20 -10.90
C ARG A 29 -17.44 -16.51 -10.11
N SER A 30 -17.84 -15.61 -9.23
CA SER A 30 -16.98 -14.95 -8.27
C SER A 30 -17.04 -15.66 -6.91
N GLU A 31 -15.88 -15.84 -6.26
CA GLU A 31 -15.79 -16.14 -4.83
C GLU A 31 -15.69 -14.81 -4.09
N VAL A 32 -16.81 -14.38 -3.53
CA VAL A 32 -16.89 -13.13 -2.77
C VAL A 32 -16.38 -13.38 -1.35
N LEU A 33 -15.39 -12.62 -0.94
CA LEU A 33 -14.84 -12.61 0.42
C LEU A 33 -15.47 -11.49 1.25
N ILE A 34 -15.68 -10.32 0.63
CA ILE A 34 -16.28 -9.14 1.23
C ILE A 34 -17.15 -8.48 0.18
N ASN A 35 -18.46 -8.37 0.42
CA ASN A 35 -19.35 -7.56 -0.41
C ASN A 35 -19.28 -6.07 -0.01
N PHE A 36 -19.95 -5.18 -0.75
CA PHE A 36 -19.85 -3.74 -0.49
C PHE A 36 -20.48 -3.31 0.85
N GLU A 37 -21.51 -4.00 1.35
CA GLU A 37 -22.09 -3.71 2.66
C GLU A 37 -21.14 -4.10 3.80
N GLN A 38 -20.52 -5.27 3.68
CA GLN A 38 -19.50 -5.74 4.61
C GLN A 38 -18.26 -4.85 4.58
N ALA A 39 -17.89 -4.36 3.38
CA ALA A 39 -16.79 -3.41 3.22
C ALA A 39 -17.05 -2.12 4.00
N LEU A 40 -18.26 -1.56 3.94
CA LEU A 40 -18.61 -0.36 4.70
C LEU A 40 -18.57 -0.59 6.21
N GLU A 41 -19.07 -1.74 6.68
CA GLU A 41 -18.99 -2.07 8.11
C GLU A 41 -17.54 -2.22 8.59
N ILE A 42 -16.69 -2.85 7.78
CA ILE A 42 -15.25 -2.93 8.07
C ILE A 42 -14.62 -1.53 8.11
N ILE A 43 -14.97 -0.65 7.16
CA ILE A 43 -14.47 0.73 7.11
C ILE A 43 -14.85 1.49 8.37
N ARG A 44 -16.08 1.36 8.84
CA ARG A 44 -16.56 1.97 10.09
C ARG A 44 -15.74 1.51 11.29
N ILE A 45 -15.48 0.21 11.40
CA ILE A 45 -14.67 -0.36 12.48
C ILE A 45 -13.22 0.11 12.39
N VAL A 46 -12.65 0.11 11.20
CA VAL A 46 -11.29 0.60 10.94
C VAL A 46 -11.17 2.08 11.33
N ASP A 47 -12.19 2.90 11.05
CA ASP A 47 -12.19 4.30 11.46
C ASP A 47 -12.18 4.47 12.98
N ASN A 48 -12.98 3.71 13.69
CA ASN A 48 -12.93 3.67 15.17
C ASN A 48 -11.54 3.29 15.69
N ILE A 49 -10.95 2.21 15.17
CA ILE A 49 -9.64 1.72 15.61
C ILE A 49 -8.54 2.74 15.32
N THR A 50 -8.60 3.38 14.17
CA THR A 50 -7.58 4.34 13.72
C THR A 50 -7.85 5.77 14.20
N GLN A 51 -8.88 5.99 15.03
CA GLN A 51 -9.26 7.27 15.62
C GLN A 51 -9.51 8.36 14.57
N GLY A 52 -10.18 8.01 13.48
CA GLY A 52 -10.60 8.96 12.46
C GLY A 52 -9.49 9.51 11.56
N ILE A 53 -8.30 8.92 11.53
CA ILE A 53 -7.27 9.38 10.58
C ILE A 53 -7.71 9.18 9.14
N THR A 54 -7.26 10.06 8.26
CA THR A 54 -7.52 9.93 6.81
C THR A 54 -6.95 8.64 6.25
N LYS A 55 -7.78 7.91 5.52
CA LYS A 55 -7.44 6.61 4.92
C LYS A 55 -7.77 6.59 3.44
N ILE A 56 -6.96 5.86 2.68
CA ILE A 56 -7.26 5.48 1.29
C ILE A 56 -7.38 3.97 1.25
N ILE A 57 -8.48 3.46 0.71
CA ILE A 57 -8.69 2.03 0.52
C ILE A 57 -8.80 1.74 -0.98
N TYR A 58 -7.88 0.94 -1.48
CA TYR A 58 -7.90 0.42 -2.83
C TYR A 58 -8.61 -0.94 -2.85
N LEU A 59 -9.76 -0.99 -3.50
CA LEU A 59 -10.57 -2.20 -3.62
C LEU A 59 -9.93 -3.16 -4.62
N VAL A 60 -9.71 -4.40 -4.22
CA VAL A 60 -9.12 -5.48 -5.05
C VAL A 60 -10.20 -6.47 -5.42
N GLY A 61 -10.27 -6.88 -6.67
CA GLY A 61 -11.29 -7.83 -7.15
C GLY A 61 -12.68 -7.22 -7.31
N TRP A 62 -12.75 -5.92 -7.46
CA TRP A 62 -13.97 -5.16 -7.70
C TRP A 62 -14.51 -5.32 -9.12
N GLN A 63 -13.68 -5.76 -10.08
CA GLN A 63 -13.99 -5.88 -11.51
C GLN A 63 -14.18 -7.33 -11.94
N GLY A 64 -14.89 -7.54 -13.07
CA GLY A 64 -15.07 -8.82 -13.72
C GLY A 64 -15.64 -9.89 -12.77
N LEU A 65 -14.94 -11.00 -12.62
CA LEU A 65 -15.22 -12.03 -11.61
C LEU A 65 -14.33 -11.92 -10.36
N GLY A 66 -13.44 -10.93 -10.29
CA GLY A 66 -12.56 -10.72 -9.16
C GLY A 66 -11.14 -10.34 -9.52
N HIS A 67 -10.22 -10.50 -8.57
CA HIS A 67 -8.80 -10.16 -8.74
C HIS A 67 -8.15 -11.03 -9.81
N ASP A 68 -7.30 -10.41 -10.65
CA ASP A 68 -6.67 -11.03 -11.81
C ASP A 68 -7.66 -11.53 -12.88
N ASP A 69 -8.76 -10.80 -13.05
CA ASP A 69 -9.68 -10.97 -14.17
C ASP A 69 -9.85 -9.67 -14.96
N CYS A 70 -10.00 -9.78 -16.28
CA CYS A 70 -10.29 -8.69 -17.21
C CYS A 70 -9.23 -7.59 -17.34
N TYR A 71 -8.00 -7.77 -16.85
CA TYR A 71 -6.97 -6.75 -17.08
C TYR A 71 -6.48 -6.75 -18.53
N PRO A 72 -6.31 -5.56 -19.16
CA PRO A 72 -6.54 -4.21 -18.64
C PRO A 72 -7.95 -3.65 -18.89
N GLU A 73 -8.94 -4.47 -19.23
CA GLU A 73 -10.34 -4.08 -19.45
C GLU A 73 -11.07 -3.86 -18.12
N MET A 74 -10.83 -2.75 -17.44
CA MET A 74 -11.35 -2.45 -16.10
C MET A 74 -12.66 -1.64 -16.17
N GLU A 75 -13.66 -2.13 -16.90
CA GLU A 75 -14.90 -1.37 -17.17
C GLU A 75 -16.13 -1.92 -16.45
N VAL A 76 -16.09 -3.19 -16.07
CA VAL A 76 -17.25 -3.88 -15.52
C VAL A 76 -17.05 -4.17 -14.04
N VAL A 77 -17.90 -3.59 -13.21
CA VAL A 77 -17.91 -3.90 -11.76
C VAL A 77 -18.43 -5.33 -11.57
N ASN A 78 -17.80 -6.07 -10.67
CA ASN A 78 -18.13 -7.46 -10.38
C ASN A 78 -19.61 -7.60 -9.94
N PRO A 79 -20.45 -8.28 -10.73
CA PRO A 79 -21.90 -8.36 -10.47
C PRO A 79 -22.24 -9.07 -9.17
N TYR A 80 -21.35 -9.91 -8.66
CA TYR A 80 -21.55 -10.65 -7.41
C TYR A 80 -21.37 -9.78 -6.16
N LEU A 81 -20.86 -8.55 -6.32
CA LEU A 81 -20.72 -7.58 -5.22
C LEU A 81 -21.95 -6.67 -5.08
N LYS A 82 -22.94 -6.81 -5.97
CA LYS A 82 -24.16 -5.99 -6.00
C LYS A 82 -24.96 -6.15 -4.71
N ARG A 83 -25.42 -5.03 -4.13
CA ARG A 83 -26.43 -5.03 -3.06
C ARG A 83 -27.82 -5.33 -3.63
N ASP A 84 -28.66 -5.94 -2.83
CA ASP A 84 -30.01 -6.32 -3.28
C ASP A 84 -30.89 -5.11 -3.64
N CYS A 85 -30.67 -3.98 -2.96
CA CYS A 85 -31.44 -2.74 -3.17
C CYS A 85 -31.02 -1.93 -4.40
N ASP A 86 -29.89 -2.23 -5.01
CA ASP A 86 -29.36 -1.46 -6.14
C ASP A 86 -29.70 -2.10 -7.48
N ALA A 87 -29.77 -1.27 -8.52
CA ALA A 87 -30.04 -1.76 -9.87
C ALA A 87 -28.82 -2.50 -10.44
N THR A 88 -27.62 -1.98 -10.22
CA THR A 88 -26.37 -2.54 -10.75
C THR A 88 -25.28 -2.63 -9.67
N ALA A 89 -24.27 -3.47 -9.90
CA ALA A 89 -23.10 -3.52 -9.02
C ALA A 89 -22.28 -2.20 -9.04
N ARG A 90 -22.37 -1.46 -10.15
CA ARG A 90 -21.78 -0.12 -10.25
C ARG A 90 -22.44 0.84 -9.26
N ASP A 91 -23.77 0.83 -9.16
CA ASP A 91 -24.49 1.67 -8.20
C ASP A 91 -24.08 1.34 -6.76
N SER A 92 -23.91 0.04 -6.46
CA SER A 92 -23.42 -0.41 -5.15
C SER A 92 -21.99 0.08 -4.83
N LEU A 93 -21.11 0.11 -5.83
CA LEU A 93 -19.75 0.63 -5.68
C LEU A 93 -19.78 2.14 -5.46
N PHE A 94 -20.60 2.88 -6.18
CA PHE A 94 -20.76 4.33 -5.96
C PHE A 94 -21.33 4.64 -4.58
N TRP A 95 -22.31 3.87 -4.13
CA TRP A 95 -22.81 3.97 -2.76
C TRP A 95 -21.69 3.76 -1.73
N LEU A 96 -20.85 2.74 -1.90
CA LEU A 96 -19.73 2.52 -0.99
C LEU A 96 -18.75 3.70 -0.99
N TYR A 97 -18.45 4.26 -2.18
CA TYR A 97 -17.61 5.44 -2.32
C TYR A 97 -18.15 6.63 -1.51
N GLU A 98 -19.45 6.94 -1.65
CA GLU A 98 -20.09 8.05 -0.94
C GLU A 98 -20.18 7.82 0.58
N GLU A 99 -20.57 6.62 1.00
CA GLU A 99 -20.73 6.30 2.42
C GLU A 99 -19.39 6.26 3.18
N ALA A 100 -18.31 5.83 2.53
CA ALA A 100 -17.00 5.72 3.15
C ALA A 100 -16.43 7.09 3.58
N GLU A 101 -16.80 8.19 2.92
CA GLU A 101 -16.38 9.54 3.31
C GLU A 101 -16.77 9.89 4.75
N LYS A 102 -17.91 9.40 5.23
CA LYS A 102 -18.39 9.59 6.62
C LYS A 102 -17.42 9.03 7.66
N TYR A 103 -16.51 8.16 7.23
CA TYR A 103 -15.52 7.48 8.05
C TYR A 103 -14.10 7.88 7.66
N ASN A 104 -13.88 9.11 7.21
CA ASN A 104 -12.57 9.65 6.82
C ASN A 104 -11.83 8.74 5.83
N THR A 105 -12.57 8.05 4.95
CA THR A 105 -12.04 7.05 4.05
C THR A 105 -12.33 7.42 2.60
N ILE A 106 -11.26 7.51 1.82
CA ILE A 106 -11.31 7.68 0.38
C ILE A 106 -11.29 6.28 -0.25
N ILE A 107 -12.32 5.95 -1.00
CA ILE A 107 -12.35 4.73 -1.81
C ILE A 107 -11.75 4.99 -3.17
N SER A 108 -10.86 4.13 -3.58
CA SER A 108 -10.40 4.00 -4.95
C SER A 108 -10.21 2.53 -5.30
N VAL A 109 -9.58 2.24 -6.40
CA VAL A 109 -9.49 0.88 -6.90
C VAL A 109 -8.06 0.45 -7.15
N HIS A 110 -7.84 -0.84 -6.99
CA HIS A 110 -6.68 -1.56 -7.49
C HIS A 110 -6.95 -1.94 -8.94
N GLY A 111 -6.06 -1.56 -9.82
CA GLY A 111 -6.08 -1.91 -11.23
C GLY A 111 -4.75 -2.53 -11.66
N ASN A 112 -4.73 -3.08 -12.84
CA ASN A 112 -3.51 -3.60 -13.44
C ASN A 112 -3.52 -3.28 -14.95
N ILE A 113 -2.51 -2.56 -15.41
CA ILE A 113 -2.31 -2.20 -16.81
C ILE A 113 -1.08 -2.91 -17.39
N SER A 114 -0.49 -3.77 -16.60
CA SER A 114 0.75 -4.46 -16.93
C SER A 114 0.57 -5.91 -17.31
N ASP A 115 -0.59 -6.46 -17.01
CA ASP A 115 -0.93 -7.85 -17.32
C ASP A 115 -2.12 -7.89 -18.29
N GLU A 116 -2.13 -8.88 -19.15
CA GLU A 116 -3.17 -9.13 -20.14
C GLU A 116 -3.41 -10.64 -20.22
N TYR A 117 -4.62 -11.05 -20.57
CA TYR A 117 -5.04 -12.45 -20.63
C TYR A 117 -5.63 -12.80 -21.98
N ALA A 118 -5.33 -14.00 -22.52
CA ALA A 118 -5.82 -14.47 -23.82
C ALA A 118 -7.36 -14.56 -23.90
N GLU A 119 -8.02 -14.65 -22.76
CA GLU A 119 -9.48 -14.73 -22.66
C GLU A 119 -10.17 -13.35 -22.75
N ASN A 120 -9.40 -12.26 -22.73
CA ASN A 120 -9.93 -10.91 -22.88
C ASN A 120 -10.35 -10.60 -24.30
N LYS A 121 -11.35 -9.76 -24.45
CA LYS A 121 -11.80 -9.27 -25.78
C LYS A 121 -10.74 -8.42 -26.46
N SER A 122 -9.88 -7.77 -25.67
CA SER A 122 -8.76 -6.94 -26.13
C SER A 122 -7.56 -7.74 -26.65
N HIS A 123 -7.48 -9.05 -26.39
CA HIS A 123 -6.28 -9.85 -26.66
C HIS A 123 -5.75 -9.70 -28.08
N ASP A 124 -6.62 -9.88 -29.09
CA ASP A 124 -6.21 -9.77 -30.49
C ASP A 124 -5.70 -8.37 -30.85
N GLU A 125 -6.25 -7.33 -30.23
CA GLU A 125 -5.81 -5.96 -30.42
C GLU A 125 -4.42 -5.74 -29.80
N PHE A 126 -4.17 -6.27 -28.61
CA PHE A 126 -2.86 -6.22 -27.96
C PHE A 126 -1.79 -7.02 -28.71
N VAL A 127 -2.17 -8.16 -29.29
CA VAL A 127 -1.24 -8.97 -30.10
C VAL A 127 -0.90 -8.28 -31.42
N SER A 128 -1.91 -7.72 -32.12
CA SER A 128 -1.74 -7.10 -33.45
C SER A 128 -0.98 -5.77 -33.41
N THR A 129 -1.02 -5.07 -32.26
CA THR A 129 -0.30 -3.80 -32.03
C THR A 129 1.05 -3.98 -31.33
N ASP A 130 1.51 -5.22 -31.13
CA ASP A 130 2.72 -5.55 -30.36
C ASP A 130 2.70 -5.04 -28.92
N ALA A 131 1.53 -4.74 -28.36
CA ALA A 131 1.39 -4.24 -27.00
C ALA A 131 1.60 -5.32 -25.91
N ILE A 132 1.85 -6.57 -26.30
CA ILE A 132 2.27 -7.67 -25.43
C ILE A 132 3.76 -7.92 -25.65
N LEU A 133 4.49 -8.20 -24.56
CA LEU A 133 5.88 -8.65 -24.66
C LEU A 133 5.96 -9.98 -25.41
N LYS A 134 6.92 -10.10 -26.33
CA LYS A 134 7.13 -11.29 -27.15
C LYS A 134 8.51 -11.89 -26.93
N ASN A 135 8.57 -13.20 -27.06
CA ASN A 135 9.80 -13.97 -27.12
C ASN A 135 10.58 -13.66 -28.42
N LYS A 136 11.81 -14.16 -28.55
CA LYS A 136 12.65 -13.97 -29.75
C LYS A 136 12.04 -14.52 -31.04
N ASP A 137 11.19 -15.53 -30.92
CA ASP A 137 10.49 -16.16 -32.04
C ASP A 137 9.18 -15.42 -32.39
N GLY A 138 8.87 -14.32 -31.74
CA GLY A 138 7.67 -13.51 -31.95
C GLY A 138 6.42 -14.00 -31.22
N THR A 139 6.50 -15.10 -30.50
CA THR A 139 5.35 -15.59 -29.72
C THR A 139 5.13 -14.73 -28.45
N PRO A 140 3.86 -14.52 -28.00
CA PRO A 140 3.58 -13.83 -26.75
C PRO A 140 4.30 -14.46 -25.55
N ALA A 141 4.89 -13.64 -24.70
CA ALA A 141 5.65 -14.08 -23.54
C ALA A 141 4.76 -14.26 -22.32
N VAL A 142 4.49 -15.49 -21.95
CA VAL A 142 3.81 -15.80 -20.67
C VAL A 142 4.73 -15.49 -19.50
N ILE A 143 4.34 -14.57 -18.65
CA ILE A 143 5.15 -14.15 -17.49
C ILE A 143 4.76 -14.86 -16.20
N GLU A 144 3.48 -15.15 -16.03
CA GLU A 144 2.93 -15.79 -14.83
C GLU A 144 1.68 -16.61 -15.20
N ILE A 145 1.21 -17.41 -14.27
CA ILE A 145 -0.09 -18.09 -14.36
C ILE A 145 -0.87 -17.69 -13.12
N PHE A 146 -1.93 -16.91 -13.32
CA PHE A 146 -2.83 -16.50 -12.25
C PHE A 146 -4.18 -17.20 -12.43
N ASN A 147 -4.69 -17.79 -11.36
CA ASN A 147 -5.98 -18.50 -11.36
C ASN A 147 -6.15 -19.51 -12.53
N GLY A 148 -5.03 -20.13 -12.97
CA GLY A 148 -5.02 -21.10 -14.07
C GLY A 148 -4.95 -20.51 -15.48
N ARG A 149 -4.95 -19.19 -15.64
CA ARG A 149 -4.80 -18.47 -16.93
C ARG A 149 -3.39 -17.96 -17.13
N ASN A 150 -2.92 -17.97 -18.38
CA ASN A 150 -1.65 -17.38 -18.74
C ASN A 150 -1.76 -15.84 -18.69
N ALA A 151 -0.91 -15.22 -17.89
CA ALA A 151 -0.74 -13.78 -17.87
C ALA A 151 0.39 -13.38 -18.83
N TYR A 152 0.10 -12.45 -19.71
CA TYR A 152 1.03 -11.82 -20.63
C TYR A 152 1.37 -10.43 -20.12
N LYS A 153 2.64 -10.04 -20.24
CA LYS A 153 3.07 -8.70 -19.82
C LYS A 153 2.86 -7.71 -20.96
N THR A 154 2.26 -6.57 -20.64
CA THR A 154 2.16 -5.47 -21.61
C THR A 154 3.54 -4.89 -21.91
N SER A 155 3.76 -4.53 -23.17
CA SER A 155 4.89 -3.74 -23.62
C SER A 155 4.52 -2.26 -23.53
N TYR A 156 4.97 -1.56 -22.48
CA TYR A 156 4.54 -0.17 -22.24
C TYR A 156 4.82 0.75 -23.42
N LYS A 157 5.93 0.55 -24.15
CA LYS A 157 6.24 1.35 -25.33
C LYS A 157 5.15 1.21 -26.38
N GLN A 158 4.85 -0.03 -26.80
CA GLN A 158 3.84 -0.29 -27.83
C GLN A 158 2.43 0.04 -27.31
N TYR A 159 2.15 -0.23 -26.03
CA TYR A 159 0.88 0.10 -25.40
C TYR A 159 0.61 1.60 -25.41
N TRP A 160 1.64 2.42 -25.19
CA TRP A 160 1.56 3.87 -25.31
C TRP A 160 1.48 4.35 -26.77
N GLU A 161 2.42 3.89 -27.64
CA GLU A 161 2.56 4.36 -29.01
C GLU A 161 1.37 3.98 -29.91
N SER A 162 0.68 2.89 -29.61
CA SER A 162 -0.55 2.48 -30.31
C SER A 162 -1.81 3.25 -29.86
N GLY A 163 -1.73 4.02 -28.78
CA GLY A 163 -2.89 4.67 -28.17
C GLY A 163 -3.80 3.76 -27.34
N LEU A 164 -3.46 2.48 -27.24
CA LEU A 164 -4.28 1.51 -26.48
C LEU A 164 -4.35 1.86 -24.99
N PHE A 165 -3.25 2.38 -24.41
CA PHE A 165 -3.28 2.80 -23.01
C PHE A 165 -4.33 3.91 -22.79
N GLU A 166 -4.33 4.96 -23.58
CA GLU A 166 -5.29 6.04 -23.48
C GLU A 166 -6.71 5.52 -23.65
N LYS A 167 -6.97 4.72 -24.69
CA LYS A 167 -8.27 4.11 -24.97
C LYS A 167 -8.84 3.33 -23.78
N TYR A 168 -8.06 2.40 -23.22
CA TYR A 168 -8.55 1.55 -22.11
C TYR A 168 -8.64 2.31 -20.79
N PHE A 169 -7.72 3.25 -20.55
CA PHE A 169 -7.75 4.05 -19.34
C PHE A 169 -8.90 5.08 -19.33
N GLU A 170 -9.23 5.65 -20.48
CA GLU A 170 -10.42 6.53 -20.62
C GLU A 170 -11.71 5.74 -20.38
N ARG A 171 -11.89 4.56 -20.98
CA ARG A 171 -13.03 3.68 -20.75
C ARG A 171 -13.17 3.29 -19.26
N PHE A 172 -12.05 2.99 -18.61
CA PHE A 172 -12.03 2.77 -17.17
C PHE A 172 -12.54 3.99 -16.39
N LEU A 173 -12.10 5.20 -16.73
CA LEU A 173 -12.54 6.42 -16.06
C LEU A 173 -13.99 6.80 -16.41
N GLU A 174 -14.50 6.44 -17.58
CA GLU A 174 -15.91 6.57 -17.92
C GLU A 174 -16.80 5.59 -17.10
N ALA A 175 -16.30 4.39 -16.90
CA ALA A 175 -16.98 3.42 -16.04
C ALA A 175 -16.97 3.84 -14.57
N LEU A 176 -15.83 4.39 -14.09
CA LEU A 176 -15.61 4.77 -12.69
C LEU A 176 -15.15 6.23 -12.55
N PRO A 177 -15.99 7.23 -12.87
CA PRO A 177 -15.61 8.65 -12.80
C PRO A 177 -15.20 9.11 -11.40
N PHE A 178 -15.63 8.43 -10.34
CA PHE A 178 -15.22 8.76 -8.98
C PHE A 178 -13.71 8.60 -8.75
N VAL A 179 -12.99 7.81 -9.55
CA VAL A 179 -11.53 7.67 -9.45
C VAL A 179 -10.82 9.01 -9.70
N LYS A 180 -11.37 9.86 -10.59
CA LYS A 180 -10.88 11.23 -10.77
C LYS A 180 -11.13 12.10 -9.54
N VAL A 181 -12.28 11.94 -8.91
CA VAL A 181 -12.64 12.68 -7.68
C VAL A 181 -11.78 12.20 -6.50
N ALA A 182 -11.61 10.90 -6.35
CA ALA A 182 -10.70 10.30 -5.39
C ALA A 182 -9.25 10.72 -5.60
N GLY A 183 -8.88 11.11 -6.82
CA GLY A 183 -7.56 11.63 -7.16
C GLY A 183 -6.41 10.65 -6.98
N THR A 184 -6.68 9.36 -6.92
CA THR A 184 -5.68 8.31 -6.73
C THR A 184 -6.13 6.97 -7.30
N VAL A 185 -5.18 6.14 -7.74
CA VAL A 185 -5.39 4.76 -8.20
C VAL A 185 -4.18 3.90 -7.82
N HIS A 186 -4.39 2.63 -7.54
CA HIS A 186 -3.30 1.69 -7.35
C HIS A 186 -3.11 0.84 -8.61
N LEU A 187 -1.91 0.85 -9.18
CA LEU A 187 -1.53 0.01 -10.31
C LEU A 187 -0.61 -1.11 -9.83
N ASP A 188 -1.10 -2.32 -9.94
CA ASP A 188 -0.35 -3.52 -9.57
C ASP A 188 0.77 -3.82 -10.57
N ASN A 189 1.78 -4.54 -10.09
CA ASN A 189 2.86 -5.13 -10.91
C ASN A 189 3.45 -4.16 -11.94
N PHE A 190 3.59 -2.88 -11.62
CA PHE A 190 4.04 -1.82 -12.53
C PHE A 190 5.55 -1.89 -12.81
N CYS A 191 6.00 -3.08 -13.21
CA CYS A 191 7.39 -3.42 -13.53
C CYS A 191 7.67 -3.23 -15.02
N ILE A 192 8.96 -3.09 -15.33
CA ILE A 192 9.45 -3.08 -16.72
C ILE A 192 10.12 -4.39 -17.08
N ALA A 193 10.07 -4.75 -18.37
CA ALA A 193 10.84 -5.85 -18.93
C ALA A 193 11.22 -5.54 -20.39
N GLU A 194 12.31 -6.10 -20.89
CA GLU A 194 12.64 -6.04 -22.31
C GLU A 194 11.59 -6.76 -23.16
N ASN A 195 11.25 -6.20 -24.31
CA ASN A 195 10.58 -6.94 -25.37
C ASN A 195 11.63 -7.51 -26.32
N LEU A 196 11.49 -8.75 -26.73
CA LEU A 196 12.48 -9.41 -27.57
C LEU A 196 12.11 -9.39 -29.07
N CYS A 197 10.84 -9.12 -29.38
CA CYS A 197 10.33 -9.01 -30.75
C CYS A 197 9.07 -8.12 -30.83
N PRO A 198 9.09 -6.92 -31.45
CA PRO A 198 10.30 -6.20 -31.82
C PRO A 198 11.12 -5.85 -30.56
N ARG A 199 12.43 -5.78 -30.73
CA ARG A 199 13.30 -5.51 -29.58
C ARG A 199 13.03 -4.12 -29.01
N THR A 200 12.71 -4.07 -27.72
CA THR A 200 12.53 -2.84 -26.93
C THR A 200 13.30 -2.99 -25.63
N THR A 201 14.17 -2.03 -25.34
CA THR A 201 15.00 -2.07 -24.13
C THR A 201 14.22 -1.69 -22.87
N CYS A 202 14.78 -1.99 -21.69
CA CYS A 202 14.20 -1.55 -20.43
C CYS A 202 14.12 -0.02 -20.33
N GLU A 203 15.07 0.70 -20.91
CA GLU A 203 15.07 2.16 -20.93
C GLU A 203 13.88 2.70 -21.73
N GLU A 204 13.63 2.16 -22.92
CA GLU A 204 12.48 2.54 -23.74
C GLU A 204 11.14 2.20 -23.05
N GLN A 205 11.06 1.05 -22.39
CA GLN A 205 9.90 0.67 -21.59
C GLN A 205 9.68 1.64 -20.41
N ASP A 206 10.77 2.06 -19.73
CA ASP A 206 10.68 3.01 -18.62
C ASP A 206 10.30 4.42 -19.09
N GLU A 207 10.78 4.87 -20.23
CA GLU A 207 10.36 6.13 -20.85
C GLU A 207 8.86 6.14 -21.16
N ALA A 208 8.33 5.07 -21.73
CA ALA A 208 6.90 4.93 -21.98
C ALA A 208 6.09 4.86 -20.67
N ARG A 209 6.57 4.12 -19.67
CA ARG A 209 5.96 4.08 -18.34
C ARG A 209 5.87 5.47 -17.70
N LYS A 210 6.90 6.32 -17.88
CA LYS A 210 6.86 7.71 -17.42
C LYS A 210 5.80 8.52 -18.15
N LYS A 211 5.66 8.36 -19.47
CA LYS A 211 4.58 9.01 -20.23
C LYS A 211 3.20 8.61 -19.73
N ILE A 212 3.00 7.32 -19.43
CA ILE A 212 1.78 6.81 -18.80
C ILE A 212 1.52 7.50 -17.45
N LEU A 213 2.53 7.58 -16.59
CA LEU A 213 2.40 8.27 -15.31
C LEU A 213 2.12 9.77 -15.47
N ASP A 214 2.77 10.42 -16.43
CA ASP A 214 2.55 11.84 -16.72
C ASP A 214 1.13 12.09 -17.24
N TYR A 215 0.61 11.19 -18.08
CA TYR A 215 -0.77 11.25 -18.57
C TYR A 215 -1.78 11.11 -17.42
N ILE A 216 -1.67 10.05 -16.62
CA ILE A 216 -2.55 9.85 -15.46
C ILE A 216 -2.46 11.05 -14.53
N GLY A 217 -1.25 11.54 -14.35
CA GLY A 217 -0.97 12.70 -13.54
C GLY A 217 -1.59 13.98 -14.05
N ALA A 218 -1.62 14.22 -15.35
CA ALA A 218 -2.27 15.36 -15.96
C ALA A 218 -3.80 15.34 -15.76
N LEU A 219 -4.38 14.16 -15.57
CA LEU A 219 -5.79 14.00 -15.20
C LEU A 219 -6.07 14.27 -13.71
N GLY A 220 -5.06 14.65 -12.93
CA GLY A 220 -5.20 14.92 -11.50
C GLY A 220 -5.21 13.66 -10.63
N ILE A 221 -4.78 12.52 -11.15
CA ILE A 221 -4.79 11.24 -10.44
C ILE A 221 -3.38 10.86 -10.02
N ASP A 222 -3.18 10.60 -8.72
CA ASP A 222 -1.94 10.03 -8.18
C ASP A 222 -1.91 8.52 -8.39
N VAL A 223 -0.74 7.97 -8.66
CA VAL A 223 -0.55 6.53 -8.83
C VAL A 223 0.28 5.97 -7.69
N THR A 224 -0.24 4.95 -7.01
CA THR A 224 0.54 4.07 -6.14
C THR A 224 0.81 2.75 -6.83
N SER A 225 1.86 2.03 -6.48
CA SER A 225 2.18 0.74 -7.07
C SER A 225 2.99 -0.14 -6.13
N GLU A 226 3.02 -1.43 -6.42
CA GLU A 226 3.83 -2.39 -5.66
C GLU A 226 5.29 -2.39 -6.07
N TYR A 227 5.55 -2.26 -7.36
CA TYR A 227 6.90 -2.37 -7.94
C TYR A 227 7.13 -1.28 -8.97
N THR A 228 7.99 -0.34 -8.68
CA THR A 228 8.24 0.79 -9.55
C THR A 228 9.61 0.75 -10.25
N TYR A 229 10.46 -0.19 -9.92
CA TYR A 229 11.84 -0.24 -10.42
C TYR A 229 12.40 -1.67 -10.53
N ARG A 230 11.55 -2.62 -10.86
CA ARG A 230 11.93 -4.01 -11.07
C ARG A 230 11.84 -4.38 -12.54
N GLU A 231 12.87 -5.00 -13.06
CA GLU A 231 12.84 -5.72 -14.32
C GLU A 231 12.35 -7.14 -14.08
N LEU A 232 11.37 -7.58 -14.84
CA LEU A 232 10.93 -8.97 -14.89
C LEU A 232 11.68 -9.67 -16.01
N PRO A 233 12.39 -10.79 -15.76
CA PRO A 233 12.87 -11.63 -16.83
C PRO A 233 11.69 -12.27 -17.54
N LEU A 234 11.71 -12.25 -18.87
CA LEU A 234 10.78 -13.06 -19.65
C LEU A 234 10.97 -14.55 -19.29
N ARG A 235 9.88 -15.27 -19.15
CA ARG A 235 9.87 -16.66 -18.62
C ARG A 235 10.52 -17.74 -19.49
N ALA A 236 11.08 -17.41 -20.62
CA ALA A 236 11.87 -18.37 -21.39
C ALA A 236 12.99 -19.04 -20.55
N ASP A 237 13.30 -18.46 -19.38
CA ASP A 237 14.28 -19.00 -18.43
C ASP A 237 13.73 -19.09 -17.00
N ARG A 238 12.83 -20.04 -16.75
CA ARG A 238 12.27 -20.34 -15.41
C ARG A 238 13.31 -20.72 -14.34
N LYS A 239 14.57 -20.89 -14.70
CA LYS A 239 15.61 -21.40 -13.80
C LYS A 239 16.27 -20.33 -12.94
N HIS A 240 16.06 -19.05 -13.21
CA HIS A 240 16.69 -17.99 -12.45
C HIS A 240 15.68 -17.09 -11.73
N PRO A 241 15.70 -17.07 -10.40
CA PRO A 241 14.92 -16.11 -9.63
C PRO A 241 15.32 -14.69 -10.04
N ILE A 242 14.37 -13.77 -10.03
CA ILE A 242 14.60 -12.36 -10.34
C ILE A 242 15.68 -11.82 -9.41
N LYS A 243 16.88 -11.62 -9.95
CA LYS A 243 18.05 -11.13 -9.21
C LYS A 243 18.45 -9.71 -9.57
N LYS A 244 17.84 -9.14 -10.61
CA LYS A 244 18.23 -7.83 -11.12
C LYS A 244 17.20 -6.78 -10.75
N TYR A 245 17.66 -5.71 -10.18
CA TYR A 245 16.88 -4.56 -9.81
C TYR A 245 17.39 -3.34 -10.55
N TYR A 246 16.47 -2.53 -11.04
CA TYR A 246 16.75 -1.35 -11.81
C TYR A 246 16.11 -0.13 -11.17
N ARG A 247 16.67 1.04 -11.43
CA ARG A 247 16.01 2.30 -11.14
C ARG A 247 14.81 2.47 -12.06
N ALA A 248 13.95 3.43 -11.72
CA ALA A 248 12.80 3.78 -12.56
C ALA A 248 13.17 4.18 -13.99
N ASN A 249 14.42 4.61 -14.21
CA ASN A 249 14.96 4.96 -15.52
C ASN A 249 15.69 3.81 -16.23
N GLY A 250 15.51 2.56 -15.81
CA GLY A 250 16.17 1.40 -16.41
C GLY A 250 17.60 1.13 -15.92
N GLU A 251 18.22 2.03 -15.17
CA GLU A 251 19.59 1.81 -14.67
C GLU A 251 19.64 0.71 -13.60
N LYS A 252 20.57 -0.22 -13.77
CA LYS A 252 20.83 -1.25 -12.77
C LYS A 252 21.31 -0.63 -11.47
N ILE A 253 20.63 -0.91 -10.37
CA ILE A 253 21.03 -0.44 -9.05
C ILE A 253 22.26 -1.22 -8.60
N LYS A 254 23.36 -0.51 -8.36
CA LYS A 254 24.62 -1.12 -7.92
C LYS A 254 24.45 -1.82 -6.57
N ASN A 255 25.08 -2.97 -6.40
CA ASN A 255 25.05 -3.72 -5.14
C ASN A 255 25.46 -2.86 -3.92
N SER A 256 26.35 -1.88 -4.11
CA SER A 256 26.75 -0.94 -3.07
C SER A 256 25.61 -0.03 -2.62
N THR A 257 24.77 0.42 -3.54
CA THR A 257 23.57 1.22 -3.22
C THR A 257 22.54 0.38 -2.46
N TRP A 258 22.32 -0.87 -2.91
CA TRP A 258 21.45 -1.81 -2.22
C TRP A 258 21.92 -2.17 -0.81
N LYS A 259 23.21 -2.41 -0.64
CA LYS A 259 23.79 -2.69 0.67
C LYS A 259 23.68 -1.49 1.62
N LYS A 260 23.67 -0.29 1.07
CA LYS A 260 23.52 0.94 1.83
C LYS A 260 22.07 1.31 2.12
N ALA A 261 21.14 0.86 1.30
CA ALA A 261 19.73 1.11 1.50
C ALA A 261 19.15 0.15 2.55
N PRO A 262 18.55 0.64 3.63
CA PRO A 262 17.86 -0.24 4.57
C PRO A 262 16.66 -0.92 3.93
N MET A 263 16.25 -0.47 2.78
CA MET A 263 15.21 -1.01 1.94
C MET A 263 15.77 -1.78 0.79
N ARG A 264 15.71 -3.05 0.87
CA ARG A 264 15.87 -3.90 -0.30
C ARG A 264 14.58 -4.26 -0.95
N THR A 265 13.54 -3.98 -0.34
CA THR A 265 12.27 -4.30 -0.89
C THR A 265 11.72 -3.06 -1.50
N LEU A 266 11.56 -3.20 -2.47
CA LEU A 266 10.97 -2.68 -3.59
C LEU A 266 9.46 -2.69 -3.50
N GLY A 267 8.93 -3.19 -2.46
CA GLY A 267 7.53 -3.31 -2.29
C GLY A 267 6.90 -1.97 -2.01
N ARG A 268 5.92 -1.57 -2.79
CA ARG A 268 4.85 -0.65 -2.43
C ARG A 268 5.29 0.76 -2.10
N ILE A 269 6.26 1.26 -2.86
CA ILE A 269 6.54 2.68 -2.91
C ILE A 269 5.47 3.32 -3.77
N PRO A 270 4.80 4.38 -3.31
CA PRO A 270 3.90 5.13 -4.17
C PRO A 270 4.60 5.57 -5.46
N ALA A 271 4.02 5.27 -6.60
CA ALA A 271 4.56 5.69 -7.90
C ALA A 271 4.65 7.23 -8.00
N VAL A 272 3.87 7.94 -7.22
CA VAL A 272 3.91 9.40 -7.07
C VAL A 272 5.31 9.94 -6.79
N TRP A 273 6.17 9.19 -6.13
CA TRP A 273 7.53 9.62 -5.83
C TRP A 273 8.42 9.66 -7.08
N TRP A 274 8.07 8.88 -8.10
CA TRP A 274 8.73 8.91 -9.40
C TRP A 274 8.28 10.07 -10.27
N MET A 275 7.03 10.47 -10.13
CA MET A 275 6.44 11.56 -10.91
C MET A 275 7.10 12.91 -10.63
N GLY A 276 7.83 13.06 -9.53
CA GLY A 276 8.59 14.25 -9.19
C GLY A 276 10.05 14.24 -9.65
N ASN A 277 10.46 13.37 -10.57
CA ASN A 277 11.86 13.15 -10.97
C ASN A 277 12.79 12.76 -9.80
N MET A 278 12.25 12.17 -8.73
CA MET A 278 13.03 11.69 -7.62
C MET A 278 13.63 10.31 -7.95
N THR A 279 14.91 10.17 -7.72
CA THR A 279 15.54 8.85 -7.76
C THR A 279 15.27 8.10 -6.45
N ILE A 280 15.45 6.77 -6.46
CA ILE A 280 15.41 5.99 -5.21
C ILE A 280 16.38 6.53 -4.17
N GLU A 281 17.58 6.94 -4.60
CA GLU A 281 18.56 7.53 -3.69
C GLU A 281 18.09 8.84 -3.11
N ASP A 282 17.43 9.67 -3.89
CA ASP A 282 16.85 10.93 -3.40
C ASP A 282 15.71 10.64 -2.42
N CYS A 283 14.83 9.71 -2.73
CA CYS A 283 13.81 9.26 -1.80
C CYS A 283 14.44 8.76 -0.49
N MET A 284 15.45 7.92 -0.57
CA MET A 284 16.14 7.40 0.62
C MET A 284 16.86 8.45 1.45
N LYS A 285 17.27 9.57 0.84
CA LYS A 285 17.86 10.69 1.56
C LYS A 285 16.84 11.59 2.22
N THR A 286 15.71 11.77 1.58
CA THR A 286 14.72 12.78 1.95
C THR A 286 13.50 12.20 2.67
N GLU A 287 13.15 10.94 2.39
CA GLU A 287 11.95 10.29 2.89
C GLU A 287 12.29 9.10 3.80
N PRO A 288 12.18 9.26 5.11
CA PRO A 288 12.44 8.17 6.05
C PRO A 288 11.44 7.01 5.95
N SER A 289 10.32 7.26 5.31
CA SER A 289 9.21 6.33 5.13
C SER A 289 9.48 5.17 4.19
N LEU A 290 10.49 5.26 3.35
CA LEU A 290 10.85 4.20 2.42
C LEU A 290 11.32 2.90 3.07
N PHE A 291 10.89 2.63 4.26
CA PHE A 291 11.05 1.34 4.92
C PHE A 291 9.89 0.39 4.63
N SER A 292 9.32 0.44 3.45
CA SER A 292 8.32 -0.52 3.08
C SER A 292 8.93 -1.91 3.05
N GLY A 293 8.67 -2.65 4.06
CA GLY A 293 9.12 -4.01 4.20
C GLY A 293 8.15 -4.99 3.65
N TYR A 294 7.39 -4.68 2.62
CA TYR A 294 6.71 -5.74 1.97
C TYR A 294 7.71 -6.48 1.08
N LEU A 295 8.10 -7.50 1.49
CA LEU A 295 8.33 -8.73 0.79
C LEU A 295 8.60 -9.76 1.84
N ASN A 296 7.56 -10.48 2.07
CA ASN A 296 7.71 -11.81 2.51
C ASN A 296 8.41 -12.00 3.83
N LYS A 297 7.65 -12.16 4.84
CA LYS A 297 8.09 -13.05 5.93
C LYS A 297 9.44 -12.72 6.57
N LYS A 298 10.27 -11.84 5.93
CA LYS A 298 11.58 -11.38 6.45
C LYS A 298 11.77 -9.91 6.19
N PRO A 299 11.16 -9.03 6.98
CA PRO A 299 11.34 -7.59 6.83
C PRO A 299 12.81 -7.23 7.04
N LEU A 300 13.37 -6.47 6.11
CA LEU A 300 14.77 -6.04 6.19
C LEU A 300 15.04 -5.20 7.40
N ASN A 301 14.08 -4.43 7.82
CA ASN A 301 14.22 -3.54 8.96
C ASN A 301 13.69 -4.14 10.27
N ARG A 302 12.83 -5.08 10.31
CA ARG A 302 12.21 -5.65 11.53
C ARG A 302 11.52 -4.65 12.47
N VAL A 303 11.48 -3.36 12.14
CA VAL A 303 10.84 -2.33 12.96
C VAL A 303 9.41 -2.09 12.51
N PHE A 304 9.21 -1.99 11.23
CA PHE A 304 7.92 -1.72 10.61
C PHE A 304 7.92 -2.15 9.15
N TYR A 305 6.72 -2.34 8.63
CA TYR A 305 6.47 -2.50 7.21
C TYR A 305 5.88 -1.21 6.69
N GLY A 306 6.15 -0.85 5.45
CA GLY A 306 5.43 0.27 4.84
C GLY A 306 4.08 -0.18 4.36
N SER A 307 3.22 0.66 4.28
CA SER A 307 2.23 1.11 3.36
C SER A 307 1.08 0.21 2.95
N MET A 308 0.99 -0.92 2.52
CA MET A 308 -0.23 -1.59 2.07
C MET A 308 -0.76 -2.53 3.14
N HIS A 309 -1.27 -1.93 4.16
CA HIS A 309 -1.92 -2.61 5.25
C HIS A 309 -3.26 -3.22 4.81
N GLY A 310 -3.61 -4.36 5.33
CA GLY A 310 -4.94 -4.93 5.19
C GLY A 310 -5.16 -5.91 4.04
N GLU A 311 -4.25 -6.06 3.08
CA GLU A 311 -4.47 -6.92 1.92
C GLU A 311 -4.89 -8.35 2.29
N ASN A 312 -4.24 -8.94 3.28
CA ASN A 312 -4.47 -10.32 3.67
C ASN A 312 -5.28 -10.47 4.97
N ILE A 313 -5.59 -9.38 5.67
CA ILE A 313 -6.23 -9.50 6.98
C ILE A 313 -7.54 -10.27 6.87
N TRP A 314 -8.41 -9.87 5.96
CA TRP A 314 -9.71 -10.50 5.80
C TRP A 314 -9.67 -11.79 5.00
N MET A 315 -8.73 -11.93 4.05
CA MET A 315 -8.50 -13.20 3.35
C MET A 315 -8.11 -14.33 4.30
N ASP A 316 -7.24 -14.01 5.27
CA ASP A 316 -6.67 -15.02 6.17
C ASP A 316 -7.54 -15.25 7.42
N ASN A 317 -8.33 -14.27 7.84
CA ASN A 317 -9.08 -14.30 9.09
C ASN A 317 -10.61 -14.27 8.92
N GLY A 318 -11.11 -14.04 7.69
CA GLY A 318 -12.54 -13.81 7.46
C GLY A 318 -13.02 -12.45 7.97
N ILE A 319 -14.34 -12.28 8.03
CA ILE A 319 -15.00 -11.01 8.39
C ILE A 319 -15.58 -11.01 9.81
N GLU A 320 -15.47 -12.10 10.55
CA GLU A 320 -15.90 -12.16 11.94
C GLU A 320 -15.02 -11.26 12.82
N LYS A 321 -15.65 -10.33 13.54
CA LYS A 321 -14.99 -9.25 14.28
C LYS A 321 -13.95 -9.78 15.27
N ASP A 322 -14.27 -10.86 15.98
CA ASP A 322 -13.40 -11.48 16.98
C ASP A 322 -12.10 -12.07 16.38
N LYS A 323 -12.10 -12.37 15.10
CA LYS A 323 -10.93 -12.92 14.40
C LYS A 323 -10.04 -11.84 13.79
N TRP A 324 -10.60 -10.91 13.04
CA TRP A 324 -9.77 -9.95 12.29
C TRP A 324 -9.44 -8.66 13.08
N VAL A 325 -10.33 -8.20 13.97
CA VAL A 325 -10.12 -6.94 14.71
C VAL A 325 -8.83 -6.97 15.55
N PRO A 326 -8.54 -8.02 16.33
CA PRO A 326 -7.27 -8.09 17.07
C PRO A 326 -6.04 -8.08 16.16
N VAL A 327 -6.12 -8.71 14.98
CA VAL A 327 -5.04 -8.72 13.99
C VAL A 327 -4.85 -7.32 13.43
N PHE A 328 -5.93 -6.63 13.07
CA PHE A 328 -5.89 -5.27 12.56
C PHE A 328 -5.31 -4.28 13.59
N ILE A 329 -5.79 -4.31 14.84
CA ILE A 329 -5.26 -3.47 15.94
C ILE A 329 -3.75 -3.69 16.10
N LYS A 330 -3.32 -4.94 16.14
CA LYS A 330 -1.89 -5.27 16.25
C LYS A 330 -1.09 -4.69 15.07
N GLU A 331 -1.52 -4.91 13.84
CA GLU A 331 -0.82 -4.40 12.66
C GLU A 331 -0.83 -2.86 12.61
N PHE A 332 -1.96 -2.24 12.89
CA PHE A 332 -2.04 -0.79 12.98
C PHE A 332 -1.04 -0.24 14.00
N CYS A 333 -1.08 -0.72 15.23
CA CYS A 333 -0.25 -0.20 16.32
C CYS A 333 1.24 -0.52 16.14
N THR A 334 1.59 -1.71 15.60
CA THR A 334 2.99 -2.15 15.56
C THR A 334 3.69 -1.89 14.24
N MET A 335 2.95 -1.58 13.16
CA MET A 335 3.48 -1.41 11.82
C MET A 335 3.07 -0.08 11.20
N GLN A 336 1.78 0.19 11.07
CA GLN A 336 1.31 1.38 10.35
C GLN A 336 1.56 2.67 11.14
N LEU A 337 1.23 2.71 12.39
CA LEU A 337 1.48 3.87 13.27
C LEU A 337 2.99 4.20 13.38
N PRO A 338 3.90 3.24 13.61
CA PRO A 338 5.34 3.46 13.52
C PRO A 338 5.81 4.01 12.17
N TYR A 339 5.26 3.50 11.06
CA TYR A 339 5.56 4.00 9.73
C TYR A 339 5.20 5.49 9.59
N MET A 340 3.98 5.87 9.95
CA MET A 340 3.53 7.26 9.90
C MET A 340 4.34 8.16 10.85
N TYR A 341 4.65 7.69 12.05
CA TYR A 341 5.47 8.42 13.01
C TYR A 341 6.87 8.71 12.48
N LEU A 342 7.54 7.72 11.89
CA LEU A 342 8.90 7.88 11.37
C LEU A 342 8.97 8.77 10.13
N ASN A 343 7.87 8.88 9.38
CA ASN A 343 7.77 9.80 8.24
C ASN A 343 7.82 11.28 8.60
N ARG A 344 7.66 11.63 9.88
CA ARG A 344 7.81 12.99 10.38
C ARG A 344 9.28 13.44 10.40
N TYR A 345 10.22 12.50 10.31
CA TYR A 345 11.64 12.76 10.56
C TYR A 345 12.50 12.45 9.35
N LYS A 346 13.48 13.33 9.07
CA LYS A 346 14.47 13.08 8.01
C LYS A 346 15.48 12.05 8.46
N ARG A 347 15.70 11.02 7.64
CA ARG A 347 16.76 10.04 7.87
C ARG A 347 18.14 10.68 7.69
N LYS A 348 19.02 10.52 8.68
CA LYS A 348 20.38 11.06 8.68
C LYS A 348 21.42 10.01 8.35
N SER A 349 21.35 8.87 8.98
CA SER A 349 22.34 7.80 8.80
C SER A 349 21.74 6.44 9.14
N TYR A 350 22.42 5.40 8.70
CA TYR A 350 22.10 4.02 9.09
C TYR A 350 23.38 3.17 9.10
N LYS A 351 23.37 2.10 9.90
CA LYS A 351 24.38 1.05 9.93
C LYS A 351 23.77 -0.28 10.32
N GLY A 352 24.43 -1.36 9.99
CA GLY A 352 23.94 -2.73 10.28
C GLY A 352 23.92 -3.59 9.02
N ASN A 353 23.21 -4.70 9.10
CA ASN A 353 23.07 -5.66 8.00
C ASN A 353 21.69 -6.33 8.00
N ASN A 354 21.41 -7.10 6.95
CA ASN A 354 20.12 -7.74 6.76
C ASN A 354 19.80 -8.85 7.76
N LEU A 355 20.80 -9.46 8.39
CA LEU A 355 20.58 -10.57 9.33
C LEU A 355 20.04 -10.07 10.66
N PHE A 356 20.62 -8.96 11.15
CA PHE A 356 20.33 -8.41 12.47
C PHE A 356 19.50 -7.13 12.42
N GLY A 357 19.20 -6.66 11.21
CA GLY A 357 18.51 -5.39 10.98
C GLY A 357 19.44 -4.18 11.04
N TYR A 358 18.87 -3.03 10.74
CA TYR A 358 19.59 -1.76 10.70
C TYR A 358 19.29 -0.92 11.93
N THR A 359 20.29 -0.19 12.38
CA THR A 359 20.10 0.99 13.25
C THR A 359 20.03 2.20 12.33
N VAL A 360 18.94 2.96 12.41
CA VAL A 360 18.73 4.16 11.61
C VAL A 360 18.56 5.37 12.52
N THR A 361 19.31 6.42 12.23
CA THR A 361 19.22 7.70 12.93
C THR A 361 18.45 8.69 12.07
N PHE A 362 17.51 9.36 12.67
CA PHE A 362 16.67 10.40 12.06
C PHE A 362 16.96 11.78 12.67
N SER A 363 16.28 12.82 12.16
CA SER A 363 16.27 14.13 12.83
C SER A 363 15.64 14.03 14.22
N ASP A 364 15.81 15.11 15.00
CA ASP A 364 15.16 15.32 16.31
C ASP A 364 15.40 14.20 17.33
N GLY A 365 16.57 13.55 17.24
CA GLY A 365 16.98 12.52 18.18
C GLY A 365 16.24 11.18 18.07
N VAL A 366 15.49 10.97 16.96
CA VAL A 366 14.81 9.71 16.73
C VAL A 366 15.77 8.65 16.18
N THR A 367 15.69 7.44 16.73
CA THR A 367 16.51 6.30 16.31
C THR A 367 15.69 5.02 16.32
N THR A 368 15.90 4.18 15.32
CA THR A 368 15.33 2.83 15.26
C THR A 368 16.42 1.77 15.32
N LYS A 369 16.14 0.63 15.96
CA LYS A 369 16.99 -0.56 15.93
C LYS A 369 16.16 -1.76 15.48
N GLY A 370 16.55 -2.35 14.36
CA GLY A 370 15.83 -3.47 13.78
C GLY A 370 15.92 -4.77 14.59
N ALA A 371 17.03 -4.97 15.31
CA ALA A 371 17.27 -6.19 16.09
C ALA A 371 16.23 -6.40 17.22
N ASP A 372 15.87 -5.34 17.93
CA ASP A 372 14.92 -5.36 19.04
C ASP A 372 13.58 -4.69 18.70
N LYS A 373 13.39 -4.32 17.43
CA LYS A 373 12.19 -3.64 16.92
C LYS A 373 11.87 -2.37 17.70
N SER A 374 12.88 -1.58 18.06
CA SER A 374 12.72 -0.40 18.90
C SER A 374 12.71 0.91 18.13
N ILE A 375 11.97 1.87 18.68
CA ILE A 375 12.00 3.29 18.33
C ILE A 375 12.28 4.05 19.62
N THR A 376 13.26 4.94 19.58
CA THR A 376 13.58 5.84 20.68
C THR A 376 13.60 7.28 20.20
N LYS A 377 13.30 8.23 21.08
CA LYS A 377 13.50 9.66 20.87
C LYS A 377 14.26 10.25 22.06
N ASN A 378 15.42 10.87 21.79
CA ASN A 378 16.30 11.41 22.82
C ASN A 378 16.61 10.40 23.96
N GLY A 379 16.78 9.13 23.60
CA GLY A 379 17.03 8.04 24.55
C GLY A 379 15.78 7.45 25.22
N LEU A 380 14.63 8.08 25.12
CA LEU A 380 13.36 7.57 25.66
C LEU A 380 12.76 6.54 24.70
N THR A 381 12.40 5.38 25.23
CA THR A 381 11.79 4.30 24.43
C THR A 381 10.33 4.59 24.15
N LEU A 382 9.94 4.58 22.88
CA LEU A 382 8.56 4.73 22.40
C LEU A 382 7.98 3.40 21.88
N LYS A 383 8.86 2.54 21.40
CA LYS A 383 8.50 1.19 20.94
C LYS A 383 9.62 0.23 21.28
N LYS A 384 9.27 -0.96 21.80
CA LYS A 384 10.20 -2.08 21.96
C LYS A 384 9.45 -3.39 21.75
N GLY A 385 9.87 -4.17 20.74
CA GLY A 385 9.08 -5.32 20.31
C GLY A 385 7.68 -4.85 19.86
N ASN A 386 6.65 -5.40 20.47
CA ASN A 386 5.25 -5.06 20.21
C ASN A 386 4.58 -4.26 21.36
N ASN A 387 5.38 -3.64 22.21
CA ASN A 387 4.93 -2.57 23.10
C ASN A 387 5.18 -1.23 22.41
N VAL A 388 4.16 -0.42 22.24
CA VAL A 388 4.17 0.81 21.46
C VAL A 388 3.42 1.90 22.20
N ILE A 389 3.97 3.11 22.23
CA ILE A 389 3.25 4.34 22.49
C ILE A 389 3.76 5.41 21.54
N LEU A 390 2.90 5.89 20.66
CA LEU A 390 3.25 6.87 19.63
C LEU A 390 2.13 7.90 19.47
N PRO A 391 2.46 9.16 19.15
CA PRO A 391 1.44 10.12 18.81
C PRO A 391 0.82 9.76 17.44
N LEU A 392 -0.50 9.93 17.36
CA LEU A 392 -1.28 9.60 16.17
C LEU A 392 -1.04 10.61 15.03
N SER A 393 -1.00 11.90 15.38
CA SER A 393 -0.88 13.03 14.45
C SER A 393 0.18 14.03 14.87
N ASP A 394 0.52 14.97 14.01
CA ASP A 394 1.59 15.95 14.23
C ASP A 394 1.28 16.95 15.35
N ASP A 395 0.01 17.10 15.73
CA ASP A 395 -0.40 17.95 16.85
C ASP A 395 -0.06 17.36 18.23
N ASN A 396 0.32 16.06 18.28
CA ASN A 396 0.68 15.33 19.48
C ASN A 396 -0.38 15.35 20.61
N LYS A 397 -1.66 15.58 20.27
CA LYS A 397 -2.76 15.62 21.24
C LYS A 397 -3.36 14.25 21.53
N THR A 398 -3.19 13.30 20.63
CA THR A 398 -3.65 11.92 20.79
C THR A 398 -2.48 10.96 20.62
N TYR A 399 -2.32 10.06 21.59
CA TYR A 399 -1.35 8.97 21.55
C TYR A 399 -2.08 7.64 21.51
N ILE A 400 -1.51 6.68 20.79
CA ILE A 400 -1.97 5.30 20.83
C ILE A 400 -0.93 4.47 21.56
N ALA A 401 -1.37 3.74 22.57
CA ALA A 401 -0.54 2.76 23.26
C ALA A 401 -1.10 1.35 23.04
N TYR A 402 -0.20 0.39 22.87
CA TYR A 402 -0.53 -1.01 22.61
C TYR A 402 0.48 -1.95 23.26
N SER A 403 0.01 -3.07 23.78
CA SER A 403 0.87 -4.17 24.25
C SER A 403 0.34 -5.53 23.80
N GLU A 404 1.14 -6.28 23.05
CA GLU A 404 0.74 -7.64 22.60
C GLU A 404 0.63 -8.64 23.75
N LYS A 405 1.47 -8.51 24.79
CA LYS A 405 1.56 -9.50 25.89
C LYS A 405 1.11 -8.97 27.24
N GLY A 406 0.60 -7.74 27.25
CA GLY A 406 0.40 -6.98 28.47
C GLY A 406 1.70 -6.31 28.95
N TYR A 407 1.56 -5.14 29.53
CA TYR A 407 2.67 -4.37 30.10
C TYR A 407 2.17 -3.47 31.20
N ASP A 408 2.79 -3.57 32.37
CA ASP A 408 2.57 -2.67 33.49
C ASP A 408 3.83 -1.86 33.75
N GLY A 409 3.74 -0.54 33.61
CA GLY A 409 4.91 0.29 33.77
C GLY A 409 4.82 1.68 33.17
N LYS A 410 5.99 2.26 32.97
CA LYS A 410 6.16 3.62 32.50
C LYS A 410 6.17 3.69 30.96
N TRP A 411 5.34 4.58 30.41
CA TRP A 411 5.22 4.88 28.99
C TRP A 411 5.72 6.31 28.70
N ASN A 412 6.65 6.48 27.79
CA ASN A 412 7.26 7.77 27.48
C ASN A 412 6.51 8.48 26.36
N MET A 413 6.23 9.76 26.57
CA MET A 413 5.52 10.65 25.63
C MET A 413 6.32 11.94 25.43
N PRO A 414 7.52 11.89 24.81
CA PRO A 414 8.45 13.05 24.78
C PRO A 414 7.87 14.27 24.09
N ASP A 415 6.92 14.07 23.18
CA ASP A 415 6.29 15.14 22.40
C ASP A 415 4.97 15.65 23.01
N ALA A 416 4.53 15.09 24.15
CA ALA A 416 3.32 15.57 24.83
C ALA A 416 3.60 16.93 25.49
N GLU A 417 2.71 17.89 25.21
CA GLU A 417 2.75 19.24 25.79
C GLU A 417 1.65 19.46 26.83
N PHE A 418 0.74 18.50 26.98
CA PHE A 418 -0.36 18.51 27.95
C PHE A 418 0.01 17.77 29.26
N LYS A 419 -0.66 18.11 30.35
CA LYS A 419 -0.48 17.49 31.66
C LYS A 419 -1.62 16.57 32.05
N LYS A 420 -2.77 16.71 31.43
CA LYS A 420 -3.97 15.90 31.73
C LYS A 420 -4.44 15.22 30.43
N ALA A 421 -4.82 13.97 30.58
CA ALA A 421 -5.37 13.21 29.47
C ALA A 421 -6.48 12.27 29.92
N LYS A 422 -7.34 11.90 29.00
CA LYS A 422 -8.32 10.82 29.14
C LYS A 422 -7.83 9.60 28.41
N VAL A 423 -8.00 8.44 29.02
CA VAL A 423 -7.65 7.14 28.45
C VAL A 423 -8.92 6.43 28.02
N TYR A 424 -8.91 5.94 26.80
CA TYR A 424 -10.01 5.19 26.21
C TYR A 424 -9.52 3.85 25.69
N ASN A 425 -10.24 2.78 25.99
CA ASN A 425 -10.03 1.49 25.34
C ASN A 425 -10.54 1.57 23.89
N ILE A 426 -9.71 1.14 22.93
CA ILE A 426 -10.06 1.12 21.50
C ILE A 426 -10.75 -0.20 21.20
N THR A 427 -12.00 -0.15 20.74
CA THR A 427 -12.77 -1.33 20.36
C THR A 427 -13.31 -1.21 18.93
N ALA A 428 -13.87 -2.29 18.40
CA ALA A 428 -14.55 -2.28 17.12
C ALA A 428 -15.76 -1.34 17.07
N ASP A 429 -16.42 -1.15 18.23
CA ASP A 429 -17.66 -0.40 18.32
C ASP A 429 -17.45 1.05 18.79
N GLY A 430 -16.21 1.44 19.04
CA GLY A 430 -15.83 2.80 19.45
C GLY A 430 -14.89 2.83 20.64
N ASN A 431 -14.75 4.00 21.23
CA ASN A 431 -13.88 4.25 22.36
C ASN A 431 -14.64 4.11 23.70
N GLU A 432 -14.14 3.28 24.59
CA GLU A 432 -14.67 3.11 25.94
C GLU A 432 -13.79 3.85 26.96
N TYR A 433 -14.36 4.81 27.67
CA TYR A 433 -13.63 5.56 28.69
C TYR A 433 -13.13 4.64 29.81
N ILE A 434 -11.84 4.77 30.15
CA ILE A 434 -11.21 4.02 31.26
C ILE A 434 -10.98 4.92 32.45
N SER A 435 -10.23 6.02 32.25
CA SER A 435 -9.81 6.90 33.37
C SER A 435 -9.25 8.23 32.88
N ASP A 436 -9.15 9.18 33.82
CA ASP A 436 -8.25 10.32 33.63
C ASP A 436 -6.84 9.94 34.11
N ILE A 437 -5.82 10.52 33.47
CA ILE A 437 -4.43 10.28 33.80
C ILE A 437 -3.62 11.58 33.77
N THR A 438 -2.61 11.67 34.63
CA THR A 438 -1.68 12.80 34.63
C THR A 438 -0.41 12.41 33.85
N VAL A 439 0.02 13.31 33.00
CA VAL A 439 1.33 13.21 32.29
C VAL A 439 2.37 13.93 33.13
N ASP A 440 3.28 13.17 33.73
CA ASP A 440 4.37 13.70 34.54
C ASP A 440 5.71 13.45 33.84
N ASN A 441 6.54 14.50 33.77
CA ASN A 441 7.87 14.42 33.13
C ASN A 441 7.83 13.71 31.80
N LYS A 442 6.85 14.08 30.92
CA LYS A 442 6.64 13.49 29.59
C LYS A 442 6.48 11.97 29.59
N SER A 443 5.79 11.46 30.58
CA SER A 443 5.50 10.04 30.75
C SER A 443 4.23 9.81 31.56
N ILE A 444 3.70 8.60 31.41
CA ILE A 444 2.58 8.09 32.21
C ILE A 444 2.93 6.71 32.75
N SER A 445 2.30 6.33 33.88
CA SER A 445 2.32 4.96 34.41
C SER A 445 0.96 4.34 34.15
N MET A 446 0.95 3.24 33.40
CA MET A 446 -0.30 2.61 32.99
C MET A 446 -0.08 1.11 32.75
N LYS A 447 -1.07 0.32 33.15
CA LYS A 447 -1.16 -1.11 32.83
C LYS A 447 -2.02 -1.30 31.58
N LEU A 448 -1.54 -2.08 30.62
CA LEU A 448 -2.29 -2.61 29.51
C LEU A 448 -2.37 -4.14 29.61
N GLU A 449 -3.52 -4.68 29.33
CA GLU A 449 -3.70 -6.13 29.19
C GLU A 449 -3.13 -6.63 27.86
N ALA A 450 -3.03 -7.95 27.71
CA ALA A 450 -2.53 -8.55 26.47
C ALA A 450 -3.47 -8.25 25.30
N GLY A 451 -2.92 -7.73 24.20
CA GLY A 451 -3.67 -7.35 23.00
C GLY A 451 -4.44 -6.03 23.11
N GLN A 452 -4.37 -5.35 24.23
CA GLN A 452 -5.08 -4.10 24.45
C GLN A 452 -4.43 -2.93 23.75
N ALA A 453 -5.25 -2.12 23.07
CA ALA A 453 -4.90 -0.81 22.53
C ALA A 453 -5.72 0.28 23.22
N VAL A 454 -5.10 1.40 23.53
CA VAL A 454 -5.78 2.55 24.11
C VAL A 454 -5.41 3.84 23.38
N ALA A 455 -6.39 4.75 23.31
CA ALA A 455 -6.18 6.14 22.94
C ALA A 455 -6.01 6.99 24.22
N ILE A 456 -4.96 7.80 24.23
CA ILE A 456 -4.65 8.75 25.30
C ILE A 456 -4.82 10.14 24.71
N VAL A 457 -5.90 10.80 25.05
CA VAL A 457 -6.35 12.07 24.44
C VAL A 457 -6.15 13.22 25.42
N SER A 458 -5.48 14.28 24.96
CA SER A 458 -5.33 15.52 25.75
C SER A 458 -6.67 16.00 26.28
N ALA A 459 -6.72 16.37 27.54
CA ALA A 459 -7.87 16.99 28.18
C ALA A 459 -7.75 18.53 28.27
N GLU A 460 -6.72 19.10 27.61
CA GLU A 460 -6.40 20.53 27.58
C GLU A 460 -6.61 21.13 26.17
#